data_431be800383f9cb908f061f0ee69d907
#
_entry.id   431be800383f9cb908f061f0ee69d907
#
_cell.length_a   1.000
_cell.length_b   1.000
_cell.length_c   1.000
_cell.angle_alpha   90.00
_cell.angle_beta   90.00
_cell.angle_gamma   90.00
#
_symmetry.space_group_name_H-M   'P 1'
#
loop_
_entity.id
_entity.type
_entity.pdbx_description
1 polymer ?
#
loop_
_entity_poly.entity_id
_entity_poly.type
_entity_poly.pdbx_seq_one_letter_code
_entity_poly.pdbx_strand_id
1 'polypeptide(L)'
;MTHFRLSLTLTAALVLAVVGGVMSQAFASTATDTRPQQRWKVATIKTMVAQEARNIGLPVALALAVAKVESDFRPHLESNKGARGVMQIMPATALDEYAIPAKMLWNPRINIRLGLHFLQRLLVRYRGRIDLALSYYNGGSRVGDLPNARVMPATRGYVKKVRSWQQQYQRQVWMNGAQWKSSKRPGTSWKRERVLN
;
A
#
# COMPACT_ATOMS: atom_id res chain seq x y z
N MET A 1 18.09 -15.03 -68.90
CA MET A 1 19.00 -14.04 -69.47
C MET A 1 19.22 -13.00 -68.39
N THR A 2 20.31 -12.74 -67.77
CA THR A 2 21.75 -13.00 -67.96
C THR A 2 22.41 -12.88 -66.60
N HIS A 3 23.29 -13.82 -66.35
CA HIS A 3 24.21 -13.84 -65.24
C HIS A 3 25.14 -12.62 -65.24
N PHE A 4 25.56 -12.18 -64.02
CA PHE A 4 26.94 -11.67 -63.84
C PHE A 4 27.46 -12.05 -62.45
N ARG A 5 28.41 -12.99 -62.43
CA ARG A 5 29.33 -13.23 -61.33
C ARG A 5 30.57 -12.41 -61.55
N LEU A 6 31.17 -11.92 -60.42
CA LEU A 6 32.63 -11.74 -60.27
C LEU A 6 32.85 -11.58 -58.74
N SER A 7 33.49 -12.37 -58.11
CA SER A 7 34.78 -13.04 -57.85
C SER A 7 35.93 -12.09 -57.59
N LEU A 8 36.55 -12.37 -56.39
CA LEU A 8 37.96 -12.18 -55.98
C LEU A 8 38.39 -10.74 -55.70
N THR A 9 39.07 -10.47 -54.58
CA THR A 9 40.43 -10.97 -54.20
C THR A 9 40.74 -10.77 -52.73
N LEU A 10 41.41 -11.78 -52.21
CA LEU A 10 42.19 -11.84 -50.95
C LEU A 10 43.34 -10.85 -50.98
N THR A 11 43.53 -10.11 -49.87
CA THR A 11 44.89 -9.69 -49.47
C THR A 11 45.00 -9.74 -47.93
N ALA A 12 45.84 -10.67 -47.53
CA ALA A 12 46.34 -10.79 -46.18
C ALA A 12 47.33 -9.67 -45.88
N ALA A 13 47.18 -8.98 -44.78
CA ALA A 13 48.27 -8.22 -44.17
C ALA A 13 48.35 -8.58 -42.68
N LEU A 14 49.30 -9.44 -42.40
CA LEU A 14 49.80 -9.80 -41.06
C LEU A 14 50.58 -8.61 -40.53
N VAL A 15 50.15 -7.98 -39.43
CA VAL A 15 51.02 -7.12 -38.61
C VAL A 15 50.93 -7.59 -37.15
N LEU A 16 52.03 -8.20 -36.71
CA LEU A 16 52.36 -8.42 -35.30
C LEU A 16 52.64 -7.08 -34.62
N ALA A 17 52.01 -6.81 -33.47
CA ALA A 17 52.56 -5.96 -32.41
C ALA A 17 51.89 -6.40 -31.09
N VAL A 18 52.50 -7.20 -30.34
CA VAL A 18 53.29 -7.13 -29.12
C VAL A 18 52.67 -6.23 -28.02
N VAL A 19 52.22 -6.95 -26.96
CA VAL A 19 52.31 -6.63 -25.53
C VAL A 19 51.65 -5.32 -25.06
N GLY A 20 50.62 -5.51 -24.32
CA GLY A 20 50.02 -4.55 -23.41
C GLY A 20 48.93 -5.18 -22.60
N GLY A 21 49.32 -6.04 -21.64
CA GLY A 21 48.37 -6.60 -20.68
C GLY A 21 47.80 -5.48 -19.80
N VAL A 22 46.59 -5.03 -20.10
CA VAL A 22 45.78 -4.31 -19.16
C VAL A 22 44.72 -5.30 -18.71
N MET A 23 44.96 -5.92 -17.57
CA MET A 23 43.95 -6.59 -16.79
C MET A 23 42.83 -5.57 -16.51
N SER A 24 41.77 -5.60 -17.33
CA SER A 24 40.50 -4.97 -17.01
C SER A 24 39.88 -5.80 -15.89
N GLN A 25 40.26 -5.49 -14.66
CA GLN A 25 39.50 -5.93 -13.49
C GLN A 25 38.13 -5.27 -13.60
N ALA A 26 37.20 -6.02 -14.10
CA ALA A 26 35.78 -5.73 -13.92
C ALA A 26 35.54 -5.68 -12.40
N PHE A 27 35.61 -4.50 -11.82
CA PHE A 27 35.04 -4.23 -10.53
C PHE A 27 33.51 -4.45 -10.71
N ALA A 28 33.09 -5.69 -10.49
CA ALA A 28 31.70 -5.98 -10.13
C ALA A 28 31.47 -5.22 -8.82
N SER A 29 31.10 -3.95 -8.93
CA SER A 29 30.57 -3.17 -7.84
C SER A 29 29.27 -3.84 -7.42
N THR A 30 29.35 -4.79 -6.51
CA THR A 30 28.24 -5.19 -5.66
C THR A 30 27.92 -3.97 -4.80
N ALA A 31 27.26 -2.99 -5.38
CA ALA A 31 26.60 -1.95 -4.64
C ALA A 31 25.52 -2.65 -3.79
N THR A 32 25.92 -3.17 -2.65
CA THR A 32 25.00 -3.40 -1.55
C THR A 32 24.32 -2.07 -1.32
N ASP A 33 23.05 -1.97 -1.70
CA ASP A 33 22.21 -0.80 -1.41
C ASP A 33 22.08 -0.67 0.11
N THR A 34 23.10 -0.05 0.71
CA THR A 34 23.21 0.27 2.13
C THR A 34 22.43 1.53 2.47
N ARG A 35 21.41 1.87 1.67
CA ARG A 35 20.47 2.89 2.11
C ARG A 35 19.86 2.41 3.42
N PRO A 36 19.98 3.18 4.54
CA PRO A 36 19.35 2.80 5.79
C PRO A 36 17.88 2.57 5.50
N GLN A 37 17.42 1.32 5.67
CA GLN A 37 16.04 0.97 5.49
C GLN A 37 15.25 1.85 6.46
N GLN A 38 14.59 2.88 5.94
CA GLN A 38 13.91 3.89 6.74
C GLN A 38 12.92 3.18 7.68
N ARG A 39 13.25 3.15 8.97
CA ARG A 39 12.43 2.51 9.99
C ARG A 39 11.18 3.36 10.22
N TRP A 40 10.12 3.02 9.56
CA TRP A 40 8.83 3.69 9.69
C TRP A 40 8.23 3.45 11.08
N LYS A 41 7.95 4.54 11.81
CA LYS A 41 7.18 4.45 13.06
C LYS A 41 5.73 4.10 12.74
N VAL A 42 5.12 3.22 13.55
CA VAL A 42 3.70 2.84 13.41
C VAL A 42 2.78 4.06 13.39
N ALA A 43 3.06 5.07 14.22
CA ALA A 43 2.30 6.33 14.23
C ALA A 43 2.33 7.05 12.87
N THR A 44 3.49 7.07 12.21
CA THR A 44 3.64 7.66 10.86
C THR A 44 2.81 6.91 9.83
N ILE A 45 2.85 5.58 9.84
CA ILE A 45 2.03 4.75 8.94
C ILE A 45 0.54 4.98 9.18
N LYS A 46 0.08 5.02 10.44
CA LYS A 46 -1.32 5.34 10.77
C LYS A 46 -1.74 6.71 10.23
N THR A 47 -0.86 7.71 10.34
CA THR A 47 -1.13 9.06 9.79
C THR A 47 -1.26 9.01 8.27
N MET A 48 -0.39 8.27 7.57
CA MET A 48 -0.48 8.10 6.10
C MET A 48 -1.78 7.43 5.69
N VAL A 49 -2.19 6.35 6.38
CA VAL A 49 -3.45 5.65 6.11
C VAL A 49 -4.64 6.59 6.30
N ALA A 50 -4.66 7.33 7.43
CA ALA A 50 -5.75 8.25 7.74
C ALA A 50 -5.82 9.41 6.73
N GLN A 51 -4.68 9.95 6.31
CA GLN A 51 -4.61 11.02 5.33
C GLN A 51 -5.10 10.56 3.96
N GLU A 52 -4.61 9.42 3.47
CA GLU A 52 -5.03 8.89 2.17
C GLU A 52 -6.53 8.52 2.17
N ALA A 53 -7.04 7.93 3.26
CA ALA A 53 -8.46 7.64 3.40
C ALA A 53 -9.32 8.92 3.28
N ARG A 54 -8.91 10.02 3.92
CA ARG A 54 -9.60 11.31 3.78
C ARG A 54 -9.55 11.84 2.35
N ASN A 55 -8.37 11.76 1.70
CA ASN A 55 -8.17 12.25 0.33
C ASN A 55 -9.13 11.59 -0.67
N ILE A 56 -9.45 10.31 -0.48
CA ILE A 56 -10.33 9.56 -1.38
C ILE A 56 -11.75 9.35 -0.85
N GLY A 57 -12.10 9.99 0.27
CA GLY A 57 -13.45 9.90 0.84
C GLY A 57 -13.81 8.57 1.50
N LEU A 58 -12.80 7.76 1.91
CA LEU A 58 -13.04 6.56 2.69
C LEU A 58 -13.20 6.86 4.18
N PRO A 59 -14.07 6.13 4.91
CA PRO A 59 -14.12 6.22 6.36
C PRO A 59 -12.77 5.85 6.98
N VAL A 60 -12.12 6.82 7.65
CA VAL A 60 -10.78 6.66 8.25
C VAL A 60 -10.71 5.45 9.18
N ALA A 61 -11.76 5.22 9.98
CA ALA A 61 -11.82 4.09 10.89
C ALA A 61 -11.79 2.73 10.14
N LEU A 62 -12.42 2.64 8.98
CA LEU A 62 -12.38 1.42 8.16
C LEU A 62 -10.99 1.22 7.56
N ALA A 63 -10.39 2.27 7.00
CA ALA A 63 -9.04 2.22 6.43
C ALA A 63 -7.99 1.77 7.46
N LEU A 64 -8.02 2.36 8.66
CA LEU A 64 -7.15 1.98 9.77
C LEU A 64 -7.40 0.54 10.22
N ALA A 65 -8.65 0.08 10.25
CA ALA A 65 -9.00 -1.27 10.64
C ALA A 65 -8.46 -2.32 9.65
N VAL A 66 -8.56 -2.06 8.34
CA VAL A 66 -7.97 -2.93 7.32
C VAL A 66 -6.46 -2.98 7.48
N ALA A 67 -5.76 -1.84 7.53
CA ALA A 67 -4.30 -1.80 7.70
C ALA A 67 -3.83 -2.50 9.00
N LYS A 68 -4.62 -2.39 10.08
CA LYS A 68 -4.35 -3.09 11.35
C LYS A 68 -4.42 -4.60 11.18
N VAL A 69 -5.44 -5.11 10.52
CA VAL A 69 -5.65 -6.56 10.36
C VAL A 69 -4.68 -7.14 9.34
N GLU A 70 -4.35 -6.40 8.28
CA GLU A 70 -3.45 -6.85 7.22
C GLU A 70 -1.99 -6.99 7.69
N SER A 71 -1.46 -5.98 8.35
CA SER A 71 -0.03 -5.95 8.67
C SER A 71 0.32 -5.46 10.06
N ASP A 72 -0.66 -5.02 10.86
CA ASP A 72 -0.40 -4.22 12.06
C ASP A 72 0.47 -2.99 11.77
N PHE A 73 0.19 -2.33 10.63
CA PHE A 73 0.92 -1.15 10.13
C PHE A 73 2.40 -1.41 9.80
N ARG A 74 2.81 -2.66 9.53
CA ARG A 74 4.19 -3.03 9.20
C ARG A 74 4.43 -2.90 7.69
N PRO A 75 5.25 -1.95 7.22
CA PRO A 75 5.40 -1.68 5.79
C PRO A 75 6.24 -2.72 5.04
N HIS A 76 7.03 -3.50 5.75
CA HIS A 76 7.92 -4.52 5.17
C HIS A 76 7.45 -5.96 5.48
N LEU A 77 6.17 -6.14 5.82
CA LEU A 77 5.60 -7.46 6.01
C LEU A 77 5.33 -8.12 4.66
N GLU A 78 5.78 -9.35 4.50
CA GLU A 78 5.37 -10.26 3.43
C GLU A 78 4.64 -11.46 4.04
N SER A 79 3.49 -11.83 3.49
CA SER A 79 2.77 -13.00 3.92
C SER A 79 3.33 -14.26 3.26
N ASN A 80 2.98 -15.44 3.80
CA ASN A 80 3.35 -16.73 3.18
C ASN A 80 2.80 -16.92 1.75
N LYS A 81 1.85 -16.09 1.33
CA LYS A 81 1.29 -16.08 -0.03
C LYS A 81 1.90 -14.99 -0.91
N GLY A 82 2.89 -14.24 -0.41
CA GLY A 82 3.56 -13.17 -1.15
C GLY A 82 2.82 -11.83 -1.16
N ALA A 83 1.77 -11.64 -0.34
CA ALA A 83 1.15 -10.33 -0.17
C ALA A 83 2.09 -9.39 0.59
N ARG A 84 2.17 -8.11 0.18
CA ARG A 84 3.23 -7.19 0.62
C ARG A 84 2.71 -5.91 1.25
N GLY A 85 3.44 -5.44 2.25
CA GLY A 85 3.34 -4.11 2.82
C GLY A 85 2.16 -3.89 3.74
N VAL A 86 1.86 -2.61 4.02
CA VAL A 86 0.85 -2.16 4.99
C VAL A 86 -0.54 -2.73 4.72
N MET A 87 -0.92 -2.78 3.43
CA MET A 87 -2.25 -3.18 2.98
C MET A 87 -2.27 -4.60 2.40
N GLN A 88 -1.14 -5.34 2.50
CA GLN A 88 -1.01 -6.72 2.04
C GLN A 88 -1.52 -6.94 0.60
N ILE A 89 -0.98 -6.16 -0.33
CA ILE A 89 -1.35 -6.25 -1.75
C ILE A 89 -0.56 -7.37 -2.42
N MET A 90 -1.28 -8.21 -3.16
CA MET A 90 -0.65 -9.23 -4.00
C MET A 90 0.08 -8.58 -5.18
N PRO A 91 1.31 -9.05 -5.53
CA PRO A 91 2.03 -8.56 -6.71
C PRO A 91 1.21 -8.64 -8.00
N ALA A 92 0.45 -9.71 -8.20
CA ALA A 92 -0.43 -9.85 -9.36
C ALA A 92 -1.50 -8.74 -9.39
N THR A 93 -2.18 -8.46 -8.27
CA THR A 93 -3.18 -7.39 -8.19
C THR A 93 -2.55 -6.02 -8.51
N ALA A 94 -1.33 -5.76 -8.03
CA ALA A 94 -0.63 -4.50 -8.31
C ALA A 94 -0.30 -4.35 -9.80
N LEU A 95 0.14 -5.43 -10.44
CA LEU A 95 0.51 -5.43 -11.84
C LEU A 95 -0.73 -5.38 -12.75
N ASP A 96 -1.67 -6.30 -12.55
CA ASP A 96 -2.78 -6.54 -13.47
C ASP A 96 -3.83 -5.43 -13.41
N GLU A 97 -4.10 -4.88 -12.23
CA GLU A 97 -5.14 -3.86 -12.06
C GLU A 97 -4.61 -2.42 -12.07
N TYR A 98 -3.31 -2.22 -11.85
CA TYR A 98 -2.74 -0.88 -11.67
C TYR A 98 -1.43 -0.63 -12.42
N ALA A 99 -0.90 -1.62 -13.14
CA ALA A 99 0.40 -1.57 -13.82
C ALA A 99 1.56 -1.15 -12.88
N ILE A 100 1.48 -1.50 -11.59
CA ILE A 100 2.47 -1.18 -10.57
C ILE A 100 3.41 -2.39 -10.37
N PRO A 101 4.73 -2.24 -10.62
CA PRO A 101 5.69 -3.32 -10.41
C PRO A 101 5.74 -3.76 -8.95
N ALA A 102 5.87 -5.07 -8.71
CA ALA A 102 5.86 -5.68 -7.38
C ALA A 102 6.85 -5.06 -6.38
N LYS A 103 8.02 -4.57 -6.84
CA LYS A 103 9.02 -3.89 -6.01
C LYS A 103 8.52 -2.60 -5.37
N MET A 104 7.55 -1.93 -6.01
CA MET A 104 6.96 -0.68 -5.51
C MET A 104 6.05 -0.90 -4.31
N LEU A 105 5.60 -2.13 -4.07
CA LEU A 105 4.76 -2.47 -2.91
C LEU A 105 5.49 -2.31 -1.57
N TRP A 106 6.82 -2.24 -1.58
CA TRP A 106 7.62 -1.95 -0.38
C TRP A 106 7.63 -0.46 -0.01
N ASN A 107 7.20 0.42 -0.92
CA ASN A 107 7.00 1.82 -0.60
C ASN A 107 5.65 1.99 0.11
N PRO A 108 5.61 2.40 1.40
CA PRO A 108 4.37 2.44 2.17
C PRO A 108 3.35 3.43 1.60
N ARG A 109 3.77 4.53 0.97
CA ARG A 109 2.85 5.50 0.36
C ARG A 109 2.12 4.89 -0.83
N ILE A 110 2.86 4.19 -1.70
CA ILE A 110 2.29 3.51 -2.88
C ILE A 110 1.38 2.37 -2.42
N ASN A 111 1.84 1.56 -1.48
CA ASN A 111 1.10 0.42 -0.96
C ASN A 111 -0.25 0.84 -0.32
N ILE A 112 -0.22 1.87 0.54
CA ILE A 112 -1.41 2.41 1.20
C ILE A 112 -2.39 2.96 0.16
N ARG A 113 -1.93 3.80 -0.79
CA ARG A 113 -2.77 4.36 -1.84
C ARG A 113 -3.44 3.26 -2.66
N LEU A 114 -2.66 2.27 -3.09
CA LEU A 114 -3.15 1.15 -3.89
C LEU A 114 -4.22 0.36 -3.13
N GLY A 115 -3.93 -0.04 -1.88
CA GLY A 115 -4.84 -0.84 -1.07
C GLY A 115 -6.13 -0.12 -0.72
N LEU A 116 -6.07 1.18 -0.41
CA LEU A 116 -7.27 1.96 -0.11
C LEU A 116 -8.10 2.24 -1.37
N HIS A 117 -7.46 2.49 -2.52
CA HIS A 117 -8.16 2.62 -3.79
C HIS A 117 -8.86 1.31 -4.19
N PHE A 118 -8.19 0.18 -4.01
CA PHE A 118 -8.80 -1.14 -4.23
C PHE A 118 -10.01 -1.36 -3.32
N LEU A 119 -9.89 -1.05 -2.02
CA LEU A 119 -11.01 -1.13 -1.07
C LEU A 119 -12.18 -0.21 -1.48
N GLN A 120 -11.89 1.02 -1.94
CA GLN A 120 -12.91 1.95 -2.42
C GLN A 120 -13.67 1.38 -3.63
N ARG A 121 -12.96 0.84 -4.61
CA ARG A 121 -13.58 0.18 -5.77
C ARG A 121 -14.50 -0.97 -5.36
N LEU A 122 -14.09 -1.77 -4.37
CA LEU A 122 -14.92 -2.85 -3.84
C LEU A 122 -16.16 -2.33 -3.12
N LEU A 123 -16.05 -1.24 -2.37
CA LEU A 123 -17.22 -0.61 -1.75
C LEU A 123 -18.21 -0.09 -2.79
N VAL A 124 -17.74 0.51 -3.88
CA VAL A 124 -18.57 0.91 -5.01
C VAL A 124 -19.24 -0.30 -5.66
N ARG A 125 -18.47 -1.36 -5.99
CA ARG A 125 -18.97 -2.62 -6.57
C ARG A 125 -20.10 -3.23 -5.76
N TYR A 126 -19.95 -3.24 -4.44
CA TYR A 126 -20.94 -3.81 -3.52
C TYR A 126 -21.91 -2.78 -2.93
N ARG A 127 -22.03 -1.59 -3.53
CA ARG A 127 -23.01 -0.55 -3.12
C ARG A 127 -22.95 -0.25 -1.62
N GLY A 128 -21.75 -0.09 -1.07
CA GLY A 128 -21.50 0.21 0.34
C GLY A 128 -21.62 -0.99 1.30
N ARG A 129 -21.88 -2.20 0.81
CA ARG A 129 -21.93 -3.43 1.64
C ARG A 129 -20.52 -3.80 2.09
N ILE A 130 -20.08 -3.24 3.22
CA ILE A 130 -18.72 -3.35 3.74
C ILE A 130 -18.30 -4.82 3.88
N ASP A 131 -19.15 -5.68 4.39
CA ASP A 131 -18.81 -7.09 4.65
C ASP A 131 -18.51 -7.87 3.36
N LEU A 132 -19.21 -7.56 2.26
CA LEU A 132 -18.93 -8.12 0.94
C LEU A 132 -17.61 -7.58 0.38
N ALA A 133 -17.38 -6.26 0.48
CA ALA A 133 -16.14 -5.63 0.06
C ALA A 133 -14.92 -6.22 0.80
N LEU A 134 -15.02 -6.39 2.12
CA LEU A 134 -13.98 -7.00 2.94
C LEU A 134 -13.78 -8.48 2.61
N SER A 135 -14.87 -9.21 2.36
CA SER A 135 -14.79 -10.62 1.95
C SER A 135 -14.05 -10.76 0.61
N TYR A 136 -14.32 -9.87 -0.35
CA TYR A 136 -13.60 -9.86 -1.63
C TYR A 136 -12.13 -9.44 -1.46
N TYR A 137 -11.87 -8.41 -0.67
CA TYR A 137 -10.51 -7.93 -0.40
C TYR A 137 -9.59 -9.06 0.06
N ASN A 138 -10.09 -9.90 0.96
CA ASN A 138 -9.33 -11.03 1.53
C ASN A 138 -9.42 -12.32 0.70
N GLY A 139 -10.55 -12.60 0.06
CA GLY A 139 -10.84 -13.89 -0.57
C GLY A 139 -11.00 -13.87 -2.10
N GLY A 140 -11.02 -12.69 -2.71
CA GLY A 140 -11.11 -12.52 -4.16
C GLY A 140 -12.51 -12.73 -4.74
N SER A 141 -12.56 -13.01 -6.04
CA SER A 141 -13.77 -12.99 -6.87
C SER A 141 -14.83 -14.03 -6.52
N ARG A 142 -14.51 -15.03 -5.72
CA ARG A 142 -15.50 -16.06 -5.28
C ARG A 142 -16.65 -15.50 -4.45
N VAL A 143 -16.60 -14.26 -4.01
CA VAL A 143 -17.72 -13.55 -3.38
C VAL A 143 -18.88 -13.39 -4.35
N GLY A 144 -18.61 -13.31 -5.64
CA GLY A 144 -19.59 -13.13 -6.70
C GLY A 144 -20.06 -11.68 -6.83
N ASP A 145 -21.05 -11.48 -7.70
CA ASP A 145 -21.64 -10.17 -7.98
C ASP A 145 -23.05 -10.04 -7.41
N LEU A 146 -23.47 -8.80 -7.20
CA LEU A 146 -24.86 -8.50 -6.82
C LEU A 146 -25.82 -8.94 -7.95
N PRO A 147 -27.02 -9.45 -7.60
CA PRO A 147 -27.59 -9.52 -6.24
C PRO A 147 -27.15 -10.73 -5.42
N ASN A 148 -26.46 -11.71 -6.01
CA ASN A 148 -26.17 -13.03 -5.41
C ASN A 148 -24.88 -13.09 -4.59
N ALA A 149 -24.15 -11.97 -4.48
CA ALA A 149 -22.89 -11.91 -3.71
C ALA A 149 -23.10 -12.32 -2.24
N ARG A 150 -22.14 -13.11 -1.71
CA ARG A 150 -22.16 -13.58 -0.31
C ARG A 150 -20.80 -13.46 0.34
N VAL A 151 -20.80 -13.18 1.64
CA VAL A 151 -19.58 -13.30 2.45
C VAL A 151 -19.14 -14.76 2.47
N MET A 152 -17.93 -15.02 2.01
CA MET A 152 -17.38 -16.38 1.97
C MET A 152 -17.15 -16.92 3.38
N PRO A 153 -17.48 -18.19 3.66
CA PRO A 153 -17.21 -18.82 4.96
C PRO A 153 -15.74 -18.63 5.41
N ALA A 154 -14.79 -18.83 4.50
CA ALA A 154 -13.35 -18.72 4.77
C ALA A 154 -12.92 -17.30 5.19
N THR A 155 -13.66 -16.24 4.79
CA THR A 155 -13.31 -14.86 5.10
C THR A 155 -14.09 -14.26 6.28
N ARG A 156 -15.04 -14.98 6.85
CA ARG A 156 -15.89 -14.48 7.96
C ARG A 156 -15.04 -14.00 9.15
N GLY A 157 -13.99 -14.76 9.49
CA GLY A 157 -13.09 -14.40 10.57
C GLY A 157 -12.36 -13.07 10.31
N TYR A 158 -11.89 -12.87 9.09
CA TYR A 158 -11.28 -11.64 8.64
C TYR A 158 -12.26 -10.45 8.73
N VAL A 159 -13.44 -10.60 8.14
CA VAL A 159 -14.50 -9.58 8.17
C VAL A 159 -14.82 -9.18 9.61
N LYS A 160 -15.04 -10.15 10.51
CA LYS A 160 -15.30 -9.90 11.93
C LYS A 160 -14.17 -9.11 12.60
N LYS A 161 -12.90 -9.47 12.35
CA LYS A 161 -11.74 -8.75 12.90
C LYS A 161 -11.70 -7.30 12.43
N VAL A 162 -11.86 -7.06 11.13
CA VAL A 162 -11.84 -5.70 10.58
C VAL A 162 -12.99 -4.87 11.15
N ARG A 163 -14.20 -5.41 11.22
CA ARG A 163 -15.37 -4.71 11.78
C ARG A 163 -15.18 -4.35 13.26
N SER A 164 -14.60 -5.26 14.05
CA SER A 164 -14.26 -4.98 15.46
C SER A 164 -13.26 -3.83 15.59
N TRP A 165 -12.16 -3.83 14.82
CA TRP A 165 -11.20 -2.73 14.81
C TRP A 165 -11.80 -1.43 14.28
N GLN A 166 -12.67 -1.50 13.27
CA GLN A 166 -13.37 -0.31 12.78
C GLN A 166 -14.19 0.36 13.88
N GLN A 167 -14.94 -0.40 14.67
CA GLN A 167 -15.70 0.13 15.80
C GLN A 167 -14.80 0.76 16.87
N GLN A 168 -13.63 0.14 17.16
CA GLN A 168 -12.67 0.70 18.10
C GLN A 168 -12.11 2.04 17.62
N TYR A 169 -11.70 2.14 16.36
CA TYR A 169 -11.20 3.39 15.78
C TYR A 169 -12.28 4.47 15.69
N GLN A 170 -13.54 4.11 15.40
CA GLN A 170 -14.65 5.05 15.43
C GLN A 170 -14.84 5.66 16.82
N ARG A 171 -14.81 4.85 17.88
CA ARG A 171 -14.88 5.35 19.26
C ARG A 171 -13.72 6.28 19.59
N GLN A 172 -12.50 5.95 19.22
CA GLN A 172 -11.32 6.79 19.47
C GLN A 172 -11.43 8.16 18.77
N VAL A 173 -11.87 8.19 17.51
CA VAL A 173 -12.07 9.43 16.77
C VAL A 173 -13.15 10.30 17.44
N TRP A 174 -14.24 9.67 17.88
CA TRP A 174 -15.32 10.37 18.58
C TRP A 174 -14.86 10.97 19.91
N MET A 175 -14.14 10.20 20.72
CA MET A 175 -13.61 10.65 22.02
C MET A 175 -12.62 11.81 21.87
N ASN A 176 -11.69 11.73 20.91
CA ASN A 176 -10.74 12.79 20.64
C ASN A 176 -11.45 14.08 20.16
N GLY A 177 -12.48 13.94 19.32
CA GLY A 177 -13.32 15.06 18.89
C GLY A 177 -14.14 15.68 20.02
N ALA A 178 -14.64 14.87 20.95
CA ALA A 178 -15.35 15.35 22.14
C ALA A 178 -14.41 16.08 23.11
N GLN A 179 -13.21 15.56 23.35
CA GLN A 179 -12.18 16.20 24.16
C GLN A 179 -11.77 17.56 23.58
N TRP A 180 -11.57 17.65 22.26
CA TRP A 180 -11.27 18.90 21.58
C TRP A 180 -12.37 19.94 21.77
N LYS A 181 -13.64 19.55 21.66
CA LYS A 181 -14.78 20.45 21.88
C LYS A 181 -14.88 20.91 23.34
N SER A 182 -14.56 20.06 24.30
CA SER A 182 -14.58 20.42 25.73
C SER A 182 -13.42 21.34 26.12
N SER A 183 -12.24 21.15 25.53
CA SER A 183 -11.06 21.99 25.81
C SER A 183 -11.16 23.41 25.22
N LYS A 184 -12.00 23.58 24.19
CA LYS A 184 -12.25 24.90 23.55
C LYS A 184 -13.44 25.67 24.13
N ARG A 185 -14.14 25.17 25.15
CA ARG A 185 -15.10 25.97 25.86
C ARG A 185 -14.34 27.01 26.72
N PRO A 186 -14.46 28.32 26.47
CA PRO A 186 -13.92 29.32 27.40
C PRO A 186 -14.54 29.02 28.76
N GLY A 187 -13.70 28.86 29.77
CA GLY A 187 -14.19 28.80 31.15
C GLY A 187 -15.00 30.08 31.41
N THR A 188 -16.30 29.94 31.50
CA THR A 188 -17.16 30.98 32.01
C THR A 188 -16.93 31.11 33.52
N SER A 189 -15.78 31.65 33.88
CA SER A 189 -15.57 32.22 35.21
C SER A 189 -16.32 33.55 35.27
N TRP A 190 -17.63 33.50 35.40
CA TRP A 190 -18.38 34.64 35.88
C TRP A 190 -18.13 34.74 37.37
N LYS A 191 -17.04 35.44 37.79
CA LYS A 191 -16.96 36.04 39.10
C LYS A 191 -18.12 37.06 39.19
N ARG A 192 -19.17 36.71 39.95
CA ARG A 192 -20.11 37.67 40.45
C ARG A 192 -19.34 38.52 41.46
N GLU A 193 -18.84 39.67 41.03
CA GLU A 193 -18.52 40.74 41.95
C GLU A 193 -19.83 41.19 42.56
N ARG A 194 -20.01 40.87 43.84
CA ARG A 194 -21.03 41.49 44.67
C ARG A 194 -20.57 42.91 44.87
N VAL A 195 -21.23 43.89 44.21
CA VAL A 195 -21.18 45.25 44.58
C VAL A 195 -22.04 45.38 45.85
N LEU A 196 -21.37 45.55 46.99
CA LEU A 196 -21.98 45.97 48.22
C LEU A 196 -21.98 47.52 48.18
N ASN A 197 -23.17 48.12 48.19
CA ASN A 197 -23.49 49.37 48.86
C ASN A 197 -24.90 49.27 49.34
#